data_022ac6838bf8a0f77bc8204e7381df5b
#
_entry.id   022ac6838bf8a0f77bc8204e7381df5b
#
_cell.length_a   1.000
_cell.length_b   1.000
_cell.length_c   1.000
_cell.angle_alpha   90.00
_cell.angle_beta   90.00
_cell.angle_gamma   90.00
#
_symmetry.space_group_name_H-M   'P 1'
#
loop_
_entity.id
_entity.type
_entity.pdbx_description
1 polymer ?
#
loop_
_entity_poly.entity_id
_entity_poly.type
_entity_poly.pdbx_seq_one_letter_code
_entity_poly.pdbx_strand_id
1 'polypeptide(L)'
;MEKLEAKIGYSFKNKKFLETALTHSSYANEKHAGNNCLSYERQEFLGDSVLGLVTAEFLYAHEPMLPEGRMTRLRAELVCEASLHKTALSLGLGEYMRLGKGEANTGGRERPSILADMVEAIIAAIYLDSGMDEARSFVLKNVLGDVEISEQRRSADYKTQLQELVQRKSNQSIVYELVSESGPDHNKLFEFEVKINGEASGRGTGRTKKEAEQMAACKALETLEK
;
A
#
# COMPACT_ATOMS: atom_id res chain seq x y z
N MET A 1 -14.47 17.87 16.53
CA MET A 1 -13.48 18.31 15.53
C MET A 1 -12.10 18.45 16.16
N GLU A 2 -11.91 19.23 17.22
CA GLU A 2 -10.59 19.42 17.87
C GLU A 2 -9.91 18.11 18.30
N LYS A 3 -10.66 17.15 18.85
CA LYS A 3 -10.12 15.83 19.20
C LYS A 3 -9.59 15.07 17.98
N LEU A 4 -10.26 15.20 16.84
CA LEU A 4 -9.83 14.57 15.60
C LEU A 4 -8.58 15.27 15.04
N GLU A 5 -8.53 16.60 15.04
CA GLU A 5 -7.36 17.37 14.62
C GLU A 5 -6.13 17.03 15.45
N ALA A 6 -6.30 16.83 16.76
CA ALA A 6 -5.20 16.39 17.63
C ALA A 6 -4.69 14.98 17.25
N LYS A 7 -5.59 14.05 16.86
CA LYS A 7 -5.20 12.71 16.37
C LYS A 7 -4.52 12.78 15.00
N ILE A 8 -5.05 13.59 14.08
CA ILE A 8 -4.47 13.84 12.74
C ILE A 8 -3.10 14.51 12.88
N GLY A 9 -2.89 15.33 13.91
CA GLY A 9 -1.71 16.14 14.12
C GLY A 9 -1.69 17.41 13.26
N TYR A 10 -2.87 17.86 12.81
CA TYR A 10 -3.03 19.05 11.99
C TYR A 10 -4.28 19.85 12.40
N SER A 11 -4.14 21.16 12.56
CA SER A 11 -5.25 22.09 12.87
C SER A 11 -5.66 22.86 11.63
N PHE A 12 -6.89 22.64 11.15
CA PHE A 12 -7.39 23.27 9.93
C PHE A 12 -7.68 24.76 10.12
N LYS A 13 -7.17 25.58 9.21
CA LYS A 13 -7.49 27.02 9.08
C LYS A 13 -8.94 27.18 8.61
N ASN A 14 -9.34 26.37 7.62
CA ASN A 14 -10.71 26.30 7.13
C ASN A 14 -11.33 24.94 7.47
N LYS A 15 -12.11 24.86 8.54
CA LYS A 15 -12.77 23.65 9.01
C LYS A 15 -13.69 22.98 7.98
N LYS A 16 -14.15 23.73 6.96
CA LYS A 16 -15.01 23.18 5.90
C LYS A 16 -14.32 22.08 5.10
N PHE A 17 -13.01 22.14 4.92
CA PHE A 17 -12.28 21.07 4.25
C PHE A 17 -12.36 19.75 5.02
N LEU A 18 -12.14 19.79 6.33
CA LEU A 18 -12.29 18.60 7.16
C LEU A 18 -13.75 18.13 7.25
N GLU A 19 -14.71 19.05 7.35
CA GLU A 19 -16.12 18.70 7.35
C GLU A 19 -16.55 17.95 6.07
N THR A 20 -16.07 18.41 4.91
CA THR A 20 -16.33 17.75 3.64
C THR A 20 -15.65 16.38 3.58
N ALA A 21 -14.39 16.26 4.01
CA ALA A 21 -13.66 14.99 4.07
C ALA A 21 -14.34 13.93 4.95
N LEU A 22 -15.09 14.35 5.95
CA LEU A 22 -15.85 13.47 6.85
C LEU A 22 -17.29 13.19 6.37
N THR A 23 -17.70 13.71 5.23
CA THR A 23 -19.09 13.62 4.75
C THR A 23 -19.20 12.64 3.58
N HIS A 24 -19.77 11.47 3.84
CA HIS A 24 -20.07 10.47 2.81
C HIS A 24 -21.24 10.91 1.92
N SER A 25 -21.25 10.46 0.66
CA SER A 25 -22.30 10.80 -0.32
C SER A 25 -23.71 10.43 0.14
N SER A 26 -23.87 9.34 0.88
CA SER A 26 -25.18 8.97 1.46
C SER A 26 -25.75 10.03 2.39
N TYR A 27 -24.89 10.68 3.21
CA TYR A 27 -25.33 11.77 4.08
C TYR A 27 -25.68 13.03 3.28
N ALA A 28 -24.86 13.36 2.30
CA ALA A 28 -25.11 14.50 1.42
C ALA A 28 -26.46 14.35 0.70
N ASN A 29 -26.74 13.17 0.17
CA ASN A 29 -27.97 12.85 -0.54
C ASN A 29 -29.22 12.88 0.37
N GLU A 30 -29.14 12.37 1.62
CA GLU A 30 -30.27 12.37 2.55
C GLU A 30 -30.60 13.75 3.12
N LYS A 31 -29.59 14.58 3.39
CA LYS A 31 -29.77 15.85 4.10
C LYS A 31 -30.04 17.03 3.18
N HIS A 32 -29.67 16.93 1.91
CA HIS A 32 -29.61 18.07 1.02
C HIS A 32 -30.24 17.83 -0.37
N ALA A 33 -31.39 17.20 -0.42
CA ALA A 33 -32.22 17.14 -1.63
C ALA A 33 -32.58 18.59 -2.08
N GLY A 34 -31.60 19.28 -2.72
CA GLY A 34 -31.74 20.64 -3.22
C GLY A 34 -30.66 21.66 -2.81
N ASN A 35 -29.78 21.36 -1.88
CA ASN A 35 -28.64 22.21 -1.52
C ASN A 35 -27.31 21.49 -1.78
N ASN A 36 -26.32 22.19 -2.33
CA ASN A 36 -24.96 21.71 -2.62
C ASN A 36 -24.20 21.25 -1.36
N CYS A 37 -24.60 20.11 -0.76
CA CYS A 37 -23.75 19.45 0.22
C CYS A 37 -22.67 18.67 -0.52
N LEU A 38 -21.42 19.05 -0.30
CA LEU A 38 -20.27 18.38 -0.90
C LEU A 38 -20.02 17.09 -0.12
N SER A 39 -19.91 15.97 -0.82
CA SER A 39 -19.34 14.72 -0.29
C SER A 39 -17.83 14.71 -0.44
N TYR A 40 -17.18 13.77 0.23
CA TYR A 40 -15.73 13.61 0.19
C TYR A 40 -15.18 13.15 -1.16
N GLU A 41 -15.99 12.60 -2.06
CA GLU A 41 -15.55 11.96 -3.32
C GLU A 41 -14.58 12.79 -4.17
N ARG A 42 -14.79 14.10 -4.24
CA ARG A 42 -13.84 14.97 -4.96
C ARG A 42 -12.52 15.17 -4.22
N GLN A 43 -12.55 15.13 -2.90
CA GLN A 43 -11.34 15.21 -2.09
C GLN A 43 -10.60 13.87 -2.10
N GLU A 44 -11.29 12.74 -2.05
CA GLU A 44 -10.74 11.40 -2.27
C GLU A 44 -9.94 11.35 -3.57
N PHE A 45 -10.56 11.71 -4.71
CA PHE A 45 -9.89 11.76 -6.01
C PHE A 45 -8.59 12.59 -5.99
N LEU A 46 -8.61 13.76 -5.35
CA LEU A 46 -7.43 14.61 -5.22
C LEU A 46 -6.41 14.00 -4.25
N GLY A 47 -6.89 13.43 -3.16
CA GLY A 47 -6.07 12.83 -2.10
C GLY A 47 -5.31 11.61 -2.57
N ASP A 48 -5.91 10.74 -3.37
CA ASP A 48 -5.22 9.62 -4.03
C ASP A 48 -4.00 10.13 -4.83
N SER A 49 -4.19 11.18 -5.62
CA SER A 49 -3.11 11.77 -6.42
C SER A 49 -1.98 12.34 -5.54
N VAL A 50 -2.31 13.04 -4.46
CA VAL A 50 -1.34 13.57 -3.50
C VAL A 50 -0.61 12.45 -2.77
N LEU A 51 -1.34 11.43 -2.30
CA LEU A 51 -0.80 10.24 -1.65
C LEU A 51 0.15 9.49 -2.57
N GLY A 52 -0.27 9.27 -3.83
CA GLY A 52 0.55 8.61 -4.85
C GLY A 52 1.86 9.34 -5.11
N LEU A 53 1.83 10.68 -5.21
CA LEU A 53 3.02 11.51 -5.42
C LEU A 53 3.97 11.43 -4.22
N VAL A 54 3.46 11.65 -3.00
CA VAL A 54 4.28 11.62 -1.78
C VAL A 54 4.92 10.25 -1.58
N THR A 55 4.17 9.17 -1.82
CA THR A 55 4.70 7.81 -1.71
C THR A 55 5.77 7.52 -2.78
N ALA A 56 5.58 8.02 -4.01
CA ALA A 56 6.58 7.88 -5.06
C ALA A 56 7.88 8.65 -4.73
N GLU A 57 7.78 9.88 -4.23
CA GLU A 57 8.93 10.67 -3.76
C GLU A 57 9.65 9.95 -2.61
N PHE A 58 8.90 9.40 -1.65
CA PHE A 58 9.45 8.64 -0.53
C PHE A 58 10.27 7.44 -1.02
N LEU A 59 9.70 6.61 -1.90
CA LEU A 59 10.37 5.43 -2.45
C LEU A 59 11.61 5.81 -3.27
N TYR A 60 11.50 6.85 -4.10
CA TYR A 60 12.61 7.32 -4.93
C TYR A 60 13.80 7.82 -4.11
N ALA A 61 13.52 8.52 -3.01
CA ALA A 61 14.55 9.09 -2.13
C ALA A 61 15.22 8.05 -1.22
N HIS A 62 14.45 7.09 -0.70
CA HIS A 62 14.93 6.14 0.32
C HIS A 62 15.43 4.81 -0.27
N GLU A 63 15.10 4.53 -1.52
CA GLU A 63 15.45 3.27 -2.18
C GLU A 63 16.12 3.52 -3.56
N PRO A 64 17.30 4.18 -3.60
CA PRO A 64 17.93 4.63 -4.86
C PRO A 64 18.34 3.48 -5.80
N MET A 65 18.43 2.25 -5.27
CA MET A 65 18.83 1.07 -6.05
C MET A 65 17.63 0.23 -6.52
N LEU A 66 16.38 0.61 -6.15
CA LEU A 66 15.22 -0.15 -6.60
C LEU A 66 14.87 0.15 -8.05
N PRO A 67 14.68 -0.90 -8.90
CA PRO A 67 14.13 -0.73 -10.24
C PRO A 67 12.71 -0.15 -10.21
N GLU A 68 12.34 0.55 -11.30
CA GLU A 68 11.01 1.20 -11.44
C GLU A 68 9.86 0.24 -11.16
N GLY A 69 9.88 -0.98 -11.73
CA GLY A 69 8.83 -1.98 -11.52
C GLY A 69 8.64 -2.36 -10.05
N ARG A 70 9.73 -2.35 -9.25
CA ARG A 70 9.64 -2.58 -7.80
C ARG A 70 9.05 -1.39 -7.06
N MET A 71 9.45 -0.18 -7.39
CA MET A 71 8.87 1.04 -6.79
C MET A 71 7.36 1.10 -7.08
N THR A 72 6.94 0.77 -8.27
CA THR A 72 5.51 0.72 -8.65
C THR A 72 4.72 -0.29 -7.81
N ARG A 73 5.24 -1.49 -7.59
CA ARG A 73 4.59 -2.50 -6.74
C ARG A 73 4.55 -2.09 -5.27
N LEU A 74 5.68 -1.60 -4.72
CA LEU A 74 5.74 -1.13 -3.34
C LEU A 74 4.79 0.04 -3.11
N ARG A 75 4.70 0.98 -4.06
CA ARG A 75 3.71 2.05 -3.99
C ARG A 75 2.30 1.48 -3.87
N ALA A 76 1.91 0.56 -4.76
CA ALA A 76 0.58 -0.05 -4.71
C ALA A 76 0.31 -0.79 -3.38
N GLU A 77 1.30 -1.47 -2.81
CA GLU A 77 1.17 -2.14 -1.52
C GLU A 77 1.02 -1.16 -0.35
N LEU A 78 1.72 -0.03 -0.39
CA LEU A 78 1.72 0.98 0.67
C LEU A 78 0.43 1.79 0.72
N VAL A 79 -0.19 2.04 -0.44
CA VAL A 79 -1.40 2.90 -0.56
C VAL A 79 -2.67 2.10 -0.86
N CYS A 80 -2.65 0.76 -0.75
CA CYS A 80 -3.85 -0.05 -0.97
C CYS A 80 -4.91 0.17 0.13
N GLU A 81 -6.16 -0.18 -0.18
CA GLU A 81 -7.29 -0.10 0.75
C GLU A 81 -6.96 -0.67 2.14
N ALA A 82 -6.32 -1.84 2.20
CA ALA A 82 -5.99 -2.48 3.47
C ALA A 82 -4.99 -1.66 4.32
N SER A 83 -4.07 -0.94 3.70
CA SER A 83 -3.12 -0.05 4.37
C SER A 83 -3.82 1.20 4.89
N LEU A 84 -4.61 1.86 4.03
CA LEU A 84 -5.36 3.07 4.40
C LEU A 84 -6.42 2.77 5.46
N HIS A 85 -7.08 1.61 5.40
CA HIS A 85 -8.00 1.16 6.44
C HIS A 85 -7.32 1.06 7.82
N LYS A 86 -6.09 0.52 7.91
CA LYS A 86 -5.32 0.50 9.16
C LYS A 86 -5.07 1.90 9.70
N THR A 87 -4.70 2.84 8.82
CA THR A 87 -4.55 4.25 9.18
C THR A 87 -5.85 4.84 9.69
N ALA A 88 -6.97 4.58 9.02
CA ALA A 88 -8.28 5.05 9.45
C ALA A 88 -8.67 4.54 10.84
N LEU A 89 -8.40 3.25 11.13
CA LEU A 89 -8.64 2.65 12.44
C LEU A 89 -7.77 3.27 13.53
N SER A 90 -6.49 3.49 13.27
CA SER A 90 -5.56 4.11 14.24
C SER A 90 -5.98 5.53 14.62
N LEU A 91 -6.55 6.28 13.68
CA LEU A 91 -7.10 7.62 13.90
C LEU A 91 -8.53 7.61 14.44
N GLY A 92 -9.22 6.46 14.41
CA GLY A 92 -10.61 6.31 14.84
C GLY A 92 -11.59 7.07 13.97
N LEU A 93 -11.37 7.12 12.64
CA LEU A 93 -12.13 7.97 11.71
C LEU A 93 -13.61 7.62 11.65
N GLY A 94 -13.98 6.34 11.83
CA GLY A 94 -15.38 5.90 11.79
C GLY A 94 -16.30 6.64 12.79
N GLU A 95 -15.75 7.07 13.94
CA GLU A 95 -16.53 7.84 14.93
C GLU A 95 -16.94 9.24 14.45
N TYR A 96 -16.15 9.83 13.56
CA TYR A 96 -16.32 11.21 13.08
C TYR A 96 -17.08 11.29 11.76
N MET A 97 -17.31 10.13 11.11
CA MET A 97 -17.94 10.04 9.80
C MET A 97 -19.42 10.46 9.82
N ARG A 98 -19.81 11.29 8.86
CA ARG A 98 -21.21 11.65 8.59
C ARG A 98 -21.76 10.72 7.52
N LEU A 99 -22.65 9.81 7.94
CA LEU A 99 -23.30 8.82 7.07
C LEU A 99 -24.81 9.06 7.03
N GLY A 100 -25.44 8.76 5.90
CA GLY A 100 -26.89 8.60 5.82
C GLY A 100 -27.36 7.42 6.68
N LYS A 101 -28.61 7.43 7.08
CA LYS A 101 -29.17 6.39 7.96
C LYS A 101 -29.06 4.98 7.37
N GLY A 102 -29.33 4.85 6.07
CA GLY A 102 -29.22 3.57 5.37
C GLY A 102 -27.80 3.00 5.45
N GLU A 103 -26.80 3.79 5.10
CA GLU A 103 -25.39 3.39 5.12
C GLU A 103 -24.89 3.10 6.54
N ALA A 104 -25.28 3.91 7.51
CA ALA A 104 -24.94 3.69 8.92
C ALA A 104 -25.50 2.36 9.46
N ASN A 105 -26.75 2.01 9.08
CA ASN A 105 -27.40 0.76 9.52
C ASN A 105 -26.79 -0.50 8.88
N THR A 106 -26.09 -0.38 7.75
CA THR A 106 -25.43 -1.50 7.07
C THR A 106 -23.94 -1.62 7.42
N GLY A 107 -23.49 -0.98 8.50
CA GLY A 107 -22.11 -1.08 8.99
C GLY A 107 -21.11 -0.19 8.24
N GLY A 108 -21.58 0.87 7.55
CA GLY A 108 -20.73 1.78 6.77
C GLY A 108 -19.60 2.42 7.58
N ARG A 109 -19.77 2.61 8.90
CA ARG A 109 -18.73 3.17 9.79
C ARG A 109 -17.48 2.29 9.93
N GLU A 110 -17.61 1.01 9.68
CA GLU A 110 -16.56 0.01 9.83
C GLU A 110 -16.11 -0.55 8.47
N ARG A 111 -16.74 -0.10 7.37
CA ARG A 111 -16.48 -0.61 6.03
C ARG A 111 -15.08 -0.16 5.56
N PRO A 112 -14.18 -1.11 5.22
CA PRO A 112 -12.79 -0.81 4.87
C PRO A 112 -12.64 0.20 3.74
N SER A 113 -13.42 0.06 2.65
CA SER A 113 -13.35 0.99 1.50
C SER A 113 -13.71 2.42 1.90
N ILE A 114 -14.84 2.61 2.62
CA ILE A 114 -15.28 3.95 3.05
C ILE A 114 -14.25 4.62 3.98
N LEU A 115 -13.62 3.83 4.83
CA LEU A 115 -12.59 4.32 5.74
C LEU A 115 -11.29 4.66 5.02
N ALA A 116 -10.92 3.89 3.99
CA ALA A 116 -9.77 4.19 3.13
C ALA A 116 -9.97 5.48 2.35
N ASP A 117 -11.13 5.62 1.66
CA ASP A 117 -11.51 6.83 0.90
C ASP A 117 -11.46 8.08 1.79
N MET A 118 -11.88 7.95 3.06
CA MET A 118 -11.83 9.07 4.00
C MET A 118 -10.39 9.49 4.35
N VAL A 119 -9.43 8.57 4.41
CA VAL A 119 -8.02 8.92 4.62
C VAL A 119 -7.52 9.77 3.46
N GLU A 120 -7.83 9.37 2.23
CA GLU A 120 -7.48 10.13 1.03
C GLU A 120 -8.14 11.50 1.04
N ALA A 121 -9.43 11.56 1.40
CA ALA A 121 -10.14 12.83 1.51
C ALA A 121 -9.52 13.77 2.56
N ILE A 122 -9.01 13.25 3.68
CA ILE A 122 -8.31 14.03 4.71
C ILE A 122 -6.97 14.53 4.17
N ILE A 123 -6.22 13.73 3.41
CA ILE A 123 -4.99 14.16 2.74
C ILE A 123 -5.26 15.37 1.83
N ALA A 124 -6.31 15.27 1.00
CA ALA A 124 -6.72 16.39 0.15
C ALA A 124 -7.18 17.61 0.96
N ALA A 125 -7.90 17.39 2.07
CA ALA A 125 -8.35 18.49 2.93
C ALA A 125 -7.15 19.29 3.49
N ILE A 126 -6.10 18.60 3.95
CA ILE A 126 -4.86 19.21 4.44
C ILE A 126 -4.15 19.94 3.30
N TYR A 127 -4.04 19.29 2.13
CA TYR A 127 -3.43 19.87 0.94
C TYR A 127 -4.13 21.19 0.51
N LEU A 128 -5.46 21.19 0.48
CA LEU A 128 -6.25 22.37 0.11
C LEU A 128 -6.16 23.51 1.15
N ASP A 129 -5.95 23.17 2.42
CA ASP A 129 -5.88 24.12 3.51
C ASP A 129 -4.49 24.74 3.68
N SER A 130 -3.40 23.99 3.44
CA SER A 130 -2.02 24.44 3.73
C SER A 130 -0.96 23.97 2.74
N GLY A 131 -1.34 23.31 1.66
CA GLY A 131 -0.41 22.91 0.60
C GLY A 131 0.29 21.58 0.84
N MET A 132 1.29 21.30 -0.03
CA MET A 132 1.92 19.99 -0.16
C MET A 132 2.74 19.60 1.07
N ASP A 133 3.42 20.53 1.73
CA ASP A 133 4.34 20.20 2.83
C ASP A 133 3.61 19.61 4.04
N GLU A 134 2.46 20.18 4.40
CA GLU A 134 1.62 19.67 5.48
C GLU A 134 0.97 18.33 5.10
N ALA A 135 0.50 18.18 3.86
CA ALA A 135 -0.05 16.91 3.36
C ALA A 135 1.03 15.82 3.35
N ARG A 136 2.25 16.14 2.91
CA ARG A 136 3.42 15.24 2.96
C ARG A 136 3.72 14.81 4.39
N SER A 137 3.77 15.75 5.33
CA SER A 137 4.02 15.46 6.74
C SER A 137 2.99 14.49 7.30
N PHE A 138 1.70 14.69 6.97
CA PHE A 138 0.63 13.78 7.37
C PHE A 138 0.81 12.37 6.78
N VAL A 139 1.07 12.27 5.48
CA VAL A 139 1.26 10.98 4.79
C VAL A 139 2.45 10.23 5.36
N LEU A 140 3.60 10.89 5.50
CA LEU A 140 4.81 10.27 6.04
C LEU A 140 4.60 9.77 7.47
N LYS A 141 3.90 10.52 8.29
CA LYS A 141 3.68 10.17 9.70
C LYS A 141 2.61 9.10 9.89
N ASN A 142 1.46 9.22 9.22
CA ASN A 142 0.28 8.44 9.56
C ASN A 142 0.01 7.29 8.57
N VAL A 143 0.45 7.40 7.32
CA VAL A 143 0.22 6.37 6.30
C VAL A 143 1.46 5.52 6.10
N LEU A 144 2.61 6.15 5.89
CA LEU A 144 3.87 5.44 5.67
C LEU A 144 4.54 5.05 6.99
N GLY A 145 4.41 5.86 8.06
CA GLY A 145 4.83 5.57 9.43
C GLY A 145 6.24 4.99 9.53
N ASP A 146 6.39 4.02 10.43
CA ASP A 146 7.60 3.20 10.54
C ASP A 146 7.61 2.08 9.47
N VAL A 147 7.27 2.43 8.22
CA VAL A 147 7.52 1.51 7.12
C VAL A 147 9.03 1.38 6.98
N GLU A 148 9.63 0.59 7.89
CA GLU A 148 10.83 -0.12 7.51
C GLU A 148 10.46 -0.88 6.24
N ILE A 149 11.02 -0.47 5.11
CA ILE A 149 11.04 -1.29 3.92
C ILE A 149 11.95 -2.46 4.32
N SER A 150 11.35 -3.39 5.09
CA SER A 150 12.07 -4.48 5.73
C SER A 150 12.79 -5.26 4.64
N GLU A 151 13.98 -5.79 4.96
CA GLU A 151 14.69 -6.73 4.08
C GLU A 151 13.76 -7.86 3.60
N GLN A 152 12.74 -8.22 4.37
CA GLN A 152 11.69 -9.16 3.98
C GLN A 152 10.80 -8.66 2.82
N ARG A 153 10.50 -7.36 2.73
CA ARG A 153 9.82 -6.78 1.55
C ARG A 153 10.78 -6.61 0.38
N ARG A 154 12.08 -6.39 0.62
CA ARG A 154 13.13 -6.46 -0.40
C ARG A 154 13.26 -7.87 -0.96
N SER A 155 13.17 -8.89 -0.11
CA SER A 155 13.32 -10.30 -0.47
C SER A 155 12.11 -10.90 -1.19
N ALA A 156 10.94 -10.29 -1.13
CA ALA A 156 9.69 -10.90 -1.61
C ALA A 156 9.57 -11.04 -3.14
N ASP A 157 10.58 -10.65 -3.93
CA ASP A 157 10.48 -10.72 -5.41
C ASP A 157 11.79 -11.03 -6.15
N TYR A 158 12.61 -11.89 -5.59
CA TYR A 158 13.81 -12.37 -6.28
C TYR A 158 13.49 -13.05 -7.61
N LYS A 159 12.33 -13.69 -7.74
CA LYS A 159 11.89 -14.30 -9.01
C LYS A 159 11.78 -13.28 -10.13
N THR A 160 11.17 -12.13 -9.87
CA THR A 160 11.06 -11.06 -10.86
C THR A 160 12.41 -10.44 -11.17
N GLN A 161 13.24 -10.19 -10.15
CA GLN A 161 14.60 -9.65 -10.35
C GLN A 161 15.43 -10.58 -11.23
N LEU A 162 15.38 -11.89 -10.95
CA LEU A 162 16.08 -12.89 -11.75
C LEU A 162 15.53 -12.92 -13.18
N GLN A 163 14.22 -12.84 -13.35
CA GLN A 163 13.58 -12.82 -14.66
C GLN A 163 14.00 -11.59 -15.47
N GLU A 164 13.99 -10.40 -14.87
CA GLU A 164 14.44 -9.17 -15.52
C GLU A 164 15.93 -9.22 -15.91
N LEU A 165 16.79 -9.74 -15.02
CA LEU A 165 18.20 -9.88 -15.28
C LEU A 165 18.48 -10.84 -16.46
N VAL A 166 17.80 -11.98 -16.46
CA VAL A 166 17.95 -13.03 -17.49
C VAL A 166 17.37 -12.58 -18.83
N GLN A 167 16.22 -11.91 -18.83
CA GLN A 167 15.57 -11.39 -20.05
C GLN A 167 16.33 -10.25 -20.73
N ARG A 168 17.27 -9.58 -20.07
CA ARG A 168 18.18 -8.62 -20.73
C ARG A 168 19.05 -9.30 -21.80
N LYS A 169 19.26 -10.60 -21.70
CA LYS A 169 19.94 -11.40 -22.71
C LYS A 169 18.87 -12.18 -23.51
N SER A 170 18.79 -11.94 -24.79
CA SER A 170 17.81 -12.59 -25.67
C SER A 170 17.89 -14.12 -25.61
N ASN A 171 16.73 -14.79 -25.68
CA ASN A 171 16.61 -16.26 -25.74
C ASN A 171 17.05 -17.05 -24.48
N GLN A 172 16.86 -16.51 -23.28
CA GLN A 172 17.10 -17.29 -22.05
C GLN A 172 15.79 -17.79 -21.43
N SER A 173 15.82 -19.03 -20.91
CA SER A 173 14.70 -19.64 -20.21
C SER A 173 14.99 -19.78 -18.72
N ILE A 174 13.97 -19.57 -17.89
CA ILE A 174 14.03 -19.79 -16.45
C ILE A 174 12.98 -20.83 -16.09
N VAL A 175 13.39 -21.88 -15.41
CA VAL A 175 12.51 -22.95 -14.95
C VAL A 175 12.76 -23.20 -13.46
N TYR A 176 11.69 -23.32 -12.68
CA TYR A 176 11.75 -23.70 -11.27
C TYR A 176 11.29 -25.15 -11.12
N GLU A 177 12.12 -25.99 -10.55
CA GLU A 177 11.82 -27.41 -10.33
C GLU A 177 11.78 -27.72 -8.84
N LEU A 178 10.76 -28.48 -8.42
CA LEU A 178 10.68 -29.01 -7.06
C LEU A 178 11.72 -30.12 -6.91
N VAL A 179 12.69 -29.94 -6.03
CA VAL A 179 13.73 -30.92 -5.73
C VAL A 179 13.28 -31.89 -4.64
N SER A 180 12.72 -31.36 -3.56
CA SER A 180 12.22 -32.17 -2.44
C SER A 180 11.05 -31.53 -1.72
N GLU A 181 10.22 -32.37 -1.10
CA GLU A 181 9.15 -31.99 -0.18
C GLU A 181 9.27 -32.89 1.05
N SER A 182 9.41 -32.31 2.23
CA SER A 182 9.63 -33.00 3.48
C SER A 182 8.85 -32.41 4.65
N GLY A 183 8.69 -33.15 5.73
CA GLY A 183 7.99 -32.72 6.94
C GLY A 183 6.50 -33.07 6.97
N PRO A 184 5.87 -32.97 8.16
CA PRO A 184 4.43 -33.26 8.34
C PRO A 184 3.57 -32.17 7.68
N ASP A 185 2.30 -32.46 7.39
CA ASP A 185 1.40 -31.56 6.66
C ASP A 185 1.28 -30.13 7.25
N HIS A 186 1.39 -30.02 8.57
CA HIS A 186 1.32 -28.70 9.26
C HIS A 186 2.67 -27.97 9.33
N ASN A 187 3.78 -28.57 8.86
CA ASN A 187 5.11 -27.98 8.86
C ASN A 187 5.94 -28.53 7.68
N LYS A 188 5.39 -28.46 6.47
CA LYS A 188 6.08 -28.87 5.25
C LYS A 188 7.25 -27.93 4.93
N LEU A 189 8.32 -28.51 4.44
CA LEU A 189 9.46 -27.83 3.88
C LEU A 189 9.59 -28.21 2.41
N PHE A 190 9.61 -27.23 1.54
CA PHE A 190 9.81 -27.38 0.10
C PHE A 190 11.21 -26.95 -0.26
N GLU A 191 11.86 -27.65 -1.18
CA GLU A 191 13.12 -27.26 -1.79
C GLU A 191 12.91 -27.13 -3.30
N PHE A 192 13.28 -25.97 -3.84
CA PHE A 192 13.24 -25.67 -5.27
C PHE A 192 14.63 -25.38 -5.80
N GLU A 193 14.85 -25.77 -7.05
CA GLU A 193 16.01 -25.39 -7.84
C GLU A 193 15.56 -24.52 -9.01
N VAL A 194 16.25 -23.41 -9.24
CA VAL A 194 16.07 -22.59 -10.45
C VAL A 194 17.14 -22.94 -11.46
N LYS A 195 16.71 -23.20 -12.70
CA LYS A 195 17.58 -23.45 -13.84
C LYS A 195 17.49 -22.31 -14.86
N ILE A 196 18.62 -21.85 -15.33
CA ILE A 196 18.73 -20.88 -16.41
C ILE A 196 19.31 -21.61 -17.61
N ASN A 197 18.57 -21.66 -18.73
CA ASN A 197 18.96 -22.43 -19.93
C ASN A 197 19.27 -23.92 -19.65
N GLY A 198 18.59 -24.50 -18.67
CA GLY A 198 18.78 -25.89 -18.27
C GLY A 198 19.93 -26.12 -17.27
N GLU A 199 20.72 -25.10 -16.94
CA GLU A 199 21.79 -25.20 -15.94
C GLU A 199 21.29 -24.75 -14.56
N ALA A 200 21.59 -25.55 -13.52
CA ALA A 200 21.27 -25.23 -12.13
C ALA A 200 21.99 -23.95 -11.70
N SER A 201 21.23 -22.95 -11.31
CA SER A 201 21.74 -21.61 -10.99
C SER A 201 21.53 -21.21 -9.53
N GLY A 202 20.59 -21.84 -8.82
CA GLY A 202 20.35 -21.59 -7.40
C GLY A 202 19.37 -22.57 -6.78
N ARG A 203 19.51 -22.84 -5.47
CA ARG A 203 18.59 -23.67 -4.67
C ARG A 203 18.09 -22.90 -3.47
N GLY A 204 16.80 -23.10 -3.13
CA GLY A 204 16.16 -22.46 -2.00
C GLY A 204 15.13 -23.33 -1.32
N THR A 205 14.99 -23.14 -0.01
CA THR A 205 14.02 -23.84 0.82
C THR A 205 13.02 -22.87 1.41
N GLY A 206 11.78 -23.33 1.66
CA GLY A 206 10.74 -22.51 2.27
C GLY A 206 9.59 -23.34 2.79
N ARG A 207 8.76 -22.77 3.64
CA ARG A 207 7.55 -23.42 4.17
C ARG A 207 6.40 -23.46 3.16
N THR A 208 6.49 -22.67 2.11
CA THR A 208 5.59 -22.69 0.98
C THR A 208 6.39 -22.84 -0.31
N LYS A 209 5.78 -23.37 -1.37
CA LYS A 209 6.41 -23.48 -2.70
C LYS A 209 6.89 -22.10 -3.17
N LYS A 210 6.07 -21.05 -2.99
CA LYS A 210 6.39 -19.67 -3.36
C LYS A 210 7.64 -19.16 -2.63
N GLU A 211 7.75 -19.42 -1.34
CA GLU A 211 8.91 -19.03 -0.53
C GLU A 211 10.19 -19.75 -0.99
N ALA A 212 10.12 -21.06 -1.21
CA ALA A 212 11.25 -21.84 -1.69
C ALA A 212 11.74 -21.39 -3.07
N GLU A 213 10.81 -21.08 -4.00
CA GLU A 213 11.13 -20.54 -5.32
C GLU A 213 11.79 -19.15 -5.22
N GLN A 214 11.34 -18.28 -4.32
CA GLN A 214 11.96 -16.98 -4.07
C GLN A 214 13.39 -17.12 -3.53
N MET A 215 13.61 -18.05 -2.60
CA MET A 215 14.95 -18.32 -2.07
C MET A 215 15.88 -18.94 -3.11
N ALA A 216 15.38 -19.79 -4.01
CA ALA A 216 16.14 -20.31 -5.14
C ALA A 216 16.57 -19.19 -6.10
N ALA A 217 15.66 -18.25 -6.41
CA ALA A 217 15.96 -17.08 -7.22
C ALA A 217 16.99 -16.16 -6.55
N CYS A 218 16.91 -15.95 -5.24
CA CYS A 218 17.89 -15.18 -4.48
C CYS A 218 19.30 -15.76 -4.66
N LYS A 219 19.44 -17.07 -4.49
CA LYS A 219 20.74 -17.74 -4.66
C LYS A 219 21.29 -17.69 -6.08
N ALA A 220 20.41 -17.74 -7.08
CA ALA A 220 20.82 -17.55 -8.47
C ALA A 220 21.33 -16.12 -8.74
N LEU A 221 20.67 -15.09 -8.19
CA LEU A 221 21.12 -13.70 -8.30
C LEU A 221 22.50 -13.51 -7.67
N GLU A 222 22.75 -14.03 -6.46
CA GLU A 222 24.06 -13.99 -5.80
C GLU A 222 25.19 -14.62 -6.64
N THR A 223 24.82 -15.60 -7.48
CA THR A 223 25.79 -16.31 -8.35
C THR A 223 26.08 -15.53 -9.64
N LEU A 224 25.08 -14.82 -10.16
CA LEU A 224 25.18 -14.05 -11.41
C LEU A 224 25.83 -12.67 -11.24
N GLU A 225 25.86 -12.14 -10.01
CA GLU A 225 26.47 -10.83 -9.68
C GLU A 225 27.97 -10.94 -9.31
N LYS A 226 28.50 -12.16 -9.24
CA LYS A 226 29.93 -12.44 -9.05
C LYS A 226 30.67 -12.58 -10.38
#